data_c20259da35e80aeb2ffa5051892f7e25
#
_entry.id   c20259da35e80aeb2ffa5051892f7e25
#
_cell.length_a   1.000
_cell.length_b   1.000
_cell.length_c   1.000
_cell.angle_alpha   90.00
_cell.angle_beta   90.00
_cell.angle_gamma   90.00
#
_symmetry.space_group_name_H-M   'P 1'
#
loop_
_entity.id
_entity.type
_entity.pdbx_description
1 polymer ?
#
loop_
_entity_poly.entity_id
_entity_poly.type
_entity_poly.pdbx_seq_one_letter_code
_entity_poly.pdbx_strand_id
1 'polypeptide(L)'
;YYELCALSELKNALRSGDIWVQGSRQFKDFSDYLLPADKFTSLKQASAWALPVETDCEKYLSERMALLEQQLDTVNQMALDNDLPDAVITASGLSITPLDAAVPDAAQQLIDRSAALLPHVKIPELLMEVDRWTNFTRHFTHLKTGDVAKDKTLLLTTILADGINLGLSKMAESCPGTTYCKLSWLQAWHIRDETYSAALAELVNAQYRHTFASHWGDGTTSSSDGQRFRAGGKAESTGHINPKYGAEPGRTFYTHISDQYAPFSSKVVNVGIRDATYVLDGL
;
A
#
# COMPACT_ATOMS: atom_id res chain seq x y z
N TYR A 1 -16.00 31.02 -12.47
CA TYR A 1 -14.75 30.30 -12.83
C TYR A 1 -13.68 30.47 -11.74
N TYR A 2 -13.41 31.67 -11.23
CA TYR A 2 -12.39 31.92 -10.21
C TYR A 2 -12.61 31.08 -8.94
N GLU A 3 -13.81 31.03 -8.43
CA GLU A 3 -14.17 30.25 -7.23
C GLU A 3 -13.93 28.74 -7.43
N LEU A 4 -14.28 28.21 -8.60
CA LEU A 4 -14.04 26.81 -8.94
C LEU A 4 -12.54 26.48 -9.03
N CYS A 5 -11.77 27.39 -9.62
CA CYS A 5 -10.31 27.27 -9.65
C CYS A 5 -9.71 27.33 -8.23
N ALA A 6 -10.16 28.30 -7.42
CA ALA A 6 -9.70 28.45 -6.04
C ALA A 6 -10.04 27.21 -5.18
N LEU A 7 -11.24 26.65 -5.31
CA LEU A 7 -11.62 25.42 -4.62
C LEU A 7 -10.83 24.20 -5.10
N SER A 8 -10.52 24.14 -6.40
CA SER A 8 -9.67 23.07 -6.94
C SER A 8 -8.26 23.14 -6.39
N GLU A 9 -7.66 24.34 -6.37
CA GLU A 9 -6.32 24.54 -5.79
C GLU A 9 -6.31 24.33 -4.28
N LEU A 10 -7.35 24.77 -3.57
CA LEU A 10 -7.52 24.51 -2.14
C LEU A 10 -7.52 23.00 -1.86
N LYS A 11 -8.30 22.23 -2.65
CA LYS A 11 -8.33 20.77 -2.55
C LYS A 11 -6.94 20.18 -2.78
N ASN A 12 -6.21 20.65 -3.78
CA ASN A 12 -4.86 20.15 -4.07
C ASN A 12 -3.88 20.49 -2.95
N ALA A 13 -3.90 21.73 -2.45
CA ALA A 13 -3.03 22.18 -1.38
C ALA A 13 -3.31 21.48 -0.03
N LEU A 14 -4.58 21.17 0.28
CA LEU A 14 -4.93 20.35 1.44
C LEU A 14 -4.44 18.89 1.29
N ARG A 15 -4.45 18.35 0.07
CA ARG A 15 -3.98 16.99 -0.20
C ARG A 15 -2.47 16.87 -0.23
N SER A 16 -1.78 17.90 -0.67
CA SER A 16 -0.30 17.95 -0.66
C SER A 16 0.28 18.28 0.71
N GLY A 17 -0.56 18.76 1.65
CA GLY A 17 -0.08 19.23 2.95
C GLY A 17 0.50 20.66 2.94
N ASP A 18 0.41 21.39 1.80
CA ASP A 18 0.84 22.80 1.71
C ASP A 18 0.01 23.72 2.61
N ILE A 19 -1.23 23.33 2.84
CA ILE A 19 -2.11 23.93 3.84
C ILE A 19 -2.80 22.83 4.66
N TRP A 20 -3.17 23.14 5.86
CA TRP A 20 -3.78 22.22 6.80
C TRP A 20 -4.95 22.87 7.55
N VAL A 21 -5.78 22.04 8.17
CA VAL A 21 -6.94 22.50 8.95
C VAL A 21 -6.79 22.02 10.39
N GLN A 22 -6.75 22.97 11.30
CA GLN A 22 -6.62 22.67 12.73
C GLN A 22 -7.76 21.76 13.21
N GLY A 23 -7.42 20.69 13.88
CA GLY A 23 -8.36 19.69 14.38
C GLY A 23 -8.92 18.73 13.31
N SER A 24 -8.51 18.85 12.06
CA SER A 24 -8.84 17.87 11.01
C SER A 24 -8.18 16.53 11.27
N ARG A 25 -8.90 15.44 11.04
CA ARG A 25 -8.30 14.10 11.08
C ARG A 25 -7.51 13.78 9.82
N GLN A 26 -7.90 14.35 8.69
CA GLN A 26 -7.37 14.02 7.37
C GLN A 26 -6.33 15.04 6.88
N PHE A 27 -6.50 16.30 7.24
CA PHE A 27 -5.64 17.40 6.78
C PHE A 27 -4.95 18.05 7.96
N LYS A 28 -4.11 17.28 8.65
CA LYS A 28 -3.34 17.70 9.82
C LYS A 28 -2.13 18.53 9.42
N ASP A 29 -1.63 19.33 10.37
CA ASP A 29 -0.30 19.91 10.29
C ASP A 29 0.76 18.79 10.27
N PHE A 30 1.84 19.02 9.52
CA PHE A 30 2.97 18.10 9.48
C PHE A 30 3.53 17.80 10.87
N SER A 31 3.56 18.82 11.74
CA SER A 31 4.05 18.68 13.12
C SER A 31 3.22 17.69 13.94
N ASP A 32 1.95 17.46 13.59
CA ASP A 32 1.08 16.51 14.29
C ASP A 32 1.50 15.04 14.07
N TYR A 33 2.31 14.78 13.04
CA TYR A 33 2.86 13.44 12.75
C TYR A 33 4.21 13.21 13.43
N LEU A 34 4.86 14.27 13.93
CA LEU A 34 6.15 14.18 14.57
C LEU A 34 6.01 14.01 16.07
N LEU A 35 6.98 13.35 16.68
CA LEU A 35 7.09 13.33 18.12
C LEU A 35 7.34 14.76 18.65
N PRO A 36 6.63 15.22 19.68
CA PRO A 36 6.96 16.45 20.37
C PRO A 36 8.44 16.48 20.78
N ALA A 37 9.09 17.63 20.67
CA ALA A 37 10.54 17.78 20.88
C ALA A 37 11.01 17.31 22.26
N ASP A 38 10.20 17.53 23.29
CA ASP A 38 10.44 17.10 24.68
C ASP A 38 10.37 15.56 24.78
N LYS A 39 9.38 14.94 24.16
CA LYS A 39 9.24 13.49 24.11
C LYS A 39 10.38 12.86 23.30
N PHE A 40 10.74 13.46 22.16
CA PHE A 40 11.87 13.02 21.36
C PHE A 40 13.17 13.04 22.18
N THR A 41 13.45 14.15 22.86
CA THR A 41 14.63 14.28 23.72
C THR A 41 14.66 13.26 24.86
N SER A 42 13.51 13.02 25.49
CA SER A 42 13.37 12.03 26.55
C SER A 42 13.64 10.61 26.08
N LEU A 43 13.08 10.23 24.92
CA LEU A 43 13.32 8.90 24.31
C LEU A 43 14.78 8.75 23.88
N LYS A 44 15.40 9.82 23.34
CA LYS A 44 16.81 9.80 22.98
C LYS A 44 17.71 9.58 24.19
N GLN A 45 17.45 10.26 25.30
CA GLN A 45 18.21 10.10 26.55
C GLN A 45 18.03 8.70 27.17
N ALA A 46 16.84 8.15 27.08
CA ALA A 46 16.53 6.81 27.60
C ALA A 46 17.05 5.68 26.71
N SER A 47 17.61 5.96 25.52
CA SER A 47 17.96 4.98 24.49
C SER A 47 16.81 4.01 24.16
N ALA A 48 15.57 4.47 24.30
CA ALA A 48 14.35 3.67 24.15
C ALA A 48 13.74 3.81 22.75
N TRP A 49 14.57 3.74 21.72
CA TRP A 49 14.11 3.78 20.33
C TRP A 49 13.58 2.42 19.91
N ALA A 50 12.48 2.44 19.17
CA ALA A 50 11.95 1.25 18.53
C ALA A 50 12.83 0.79 17.33
N LEU A 51 13.66 1.66 16.79
CA LEU A 51 14.54 1.36 15.66
C LEU A 51 15.97 1.10 16.13
N PRO A 52 16.63 0.02 15.68
CA PRO A 52 18.01 -0.33 16.01
C PRO A 52 19.00 0.53 15.19
N VAL A 53 18.87 1.86 15.27
CA VAL A 53 19.71 2.81 14.52
C VAL A 53 20.52 3.64 15.51
N GLU A 54 21.78 3.93 15.16
CA GLU A 54 22.56 4.91 15.89
C GLU A 54 21.89 6.29 15.81
N THR A 55 21.67 6.91 16.96
CA THR A 55 20.94 8.18 17.09
C THR A 55 21.86 9.40 17.10
N ASP A 56 23.17 9.20 17.22
CA ASP A 56 24.16 10.24 17.04
C ASP A 56 24.42 10.42 15.54
N CYS A 57 24.11 11.61 15.02
CA CYS A 57 24.18 11.89 13.58
C CYS A 57 25.62 11.78 13.04
N GLU A 58 26.60 12.32 13.76
CA GLU A 58 27.99 12.32 13.30
C GLU A 58 28.55 10.89 13.27
N LYS A 59 28.27 10.13 14.32
CA LYS A 59 28.66 8.72 14.40
C LYS A 59 28.00 7.89 13.30
N TYR A 60 26.68 8.04 13.11
CA TYR A 60 25.95 7.35 12.07
C TYR A 60 26.50 7.67 10.68
N LEU A 61 26.71 8.94 10.38
CA LEU A 61 27.24 9.34 9.06
C LEU A 61 28.68 8.85 8.86
N SER A 62 29.54 8.94 9.87
CA SER A 62 30.90 8.46 9.80
C SER A 62 30.96 6.95 9.52
N GLU A 63 30.16 6.15 10.21
CA GLU A 63 30.06 4.71 9.99
C GLU A 63 29.54 4.37 8.58
N ARG A 64 28.51 5.13 8.09
CA ARG A 64 27.97 4.93 6.74
C ARG A 64 28.96 5.33 5.66
N MET A 65 29.69 6.43 5.85
CA MET A 65 30.73 6.88 4.91
C MET A 65 31.88 5.85 4.84
N ALA A 66 32.36 5.35 5.97
CA ALA A 66 33.38 4.32 5.99
C ALA A 66 32.91 3.02 5.29
N LEU A 67 31.67 2.61 5.51
CA LEU A 67 31.08 1.48 4.81
C LEU A 67 30.97 1.72 3.30
N LEU A 68 30.57 2.93 2.88
CA LEU A 68 30.49 3.30 1.47
C LEU A 68 31.86 3.22 0.81
N GLU A 69 32.89 3.81 1.42
CA GLU A 69 34.28 3.76 0.91
C GLU A 69 34.76 2.31 0.75
N GLN A 70 34.54 1.48 1.76
CA GLN A 70 34.87 0.05 1.69
C GLN A 70 34.18 -0.66 0.53
N GLN A 71 32.89 -0.38 0.30
CA GLN A 71 32.14 -0.99 -0.82
C GLN A 71 32.64 -0.48 -2.18
N LEU A 72 32.96 0.81 -2.27
CA LEU A 72 33.53 1.39 -3.50
C LEU A 72 34.88 0.78 -3.83
N ASP A 73 35.78 0.59 -2.84
CA ASP A 73 37.07 -0.07 -3.02
C ASP A 73 36.87 -1.51 -3.48
N THR A 74 35.93 -2.24 -2.89
CA THR A 74 35.61 -3.61 -3.30
C THR A 74 35.16 -3.66 -4.76
N VAL A 75 34.20 -2.80 -5.15
CA VAL A 75 33.70 -2.75 -6.54
C VAL A 75 34.82 -2.33 -7.51
N ASN A 76 35.66 -1.37 -7.14
CA ASN A 76 36.80 -0.96 -7.94
C ASN A 76 37.77 -2.12 -8.18
N GLN A 77 38.06 -2.91 -7.15
CA GLN A 77 38.94 -4.08 -7.30
C GLN A 77 38.30 -5.12 -8.23
N MET A 78 37.01 -5.44 -8.04
CA MET A 78 36.28 -6.34 -8.93
C MET A 78 36.27 -5.83 -10.38
N ALA A 79 36.16 -4.53 -10.58
CA ALA A 79 36.24 -3.94 -11.92
C ALA A 79 37.62 -4.07 -12.56
N LEU A 80 38.69 -3.89 -11.79
CA LEU A 80 40.06 -4.05 -12.25
C LEU A 80 40.37 -5.51 -12.60
N ASP A 81 39.81 -6.43 -11.84
CA ASP A 81 40.02 -7.87 -12.04
C ASP A 81 39.06 -8.45 -13.13
N ASN A 82 38.18 -7.65 -13.72
CA ASN A 82 37.11 -8.07 -14.62
C ASN A 82 36.16 -9.12 -14.00
N ASP A 83 35.91 -9.04 -12.71
CA ASP A 83 35.09 -9.98 -11.93
C ASP A 83 33.77 -9.38 -11.53
N LEU A 84 33.28 -8.36 -12.25
CA LEU A 84 31.94 -7.82 -12.05
C LEU A 84 30.90 -8.76 -12.64
N PRO A 85 29.95 -9.28 -11.85
CA PRO A 85 28.85 -10.07 -12.39
C PRO A 85 27.98 -9.18 -13.29
N ASP A 86 27.64 -9.65 -14.47
CA ASP A 86 26.72 -8.98 -15.39
C ASP A 86 27.09 -7.55 -15.83
N ALA A 87 28.32 -7.11 -15.58
CA ALA A 87 28.80 -5.80 -15.99
C ALA A 87 30.23 -5.87 -16.54
N VAL A 88 30.50 -5.13 -17.61
CA VAL A 88 31.81 -5.03 -18.24
C VAL A 88 32.16 -3.57 -18.47
N ILE A 89 33.37 -3.17 -18.05
CA ILE A 89 33.88 -1.84 -18.34
C ILE A 89 34.61 -1.90 -19.68
N THR A 90 34.10 -1.15 -20.65
CA THR A 90 34.66 -1.03 -22.00
C THR A 90 35.27 0.35 -22.21
N ALA A 91 35.99 0.54 -23.29
CA ALA A 91 36.52 1.86 -23.66
C ALA A 91 35.42 2.89 -23.94
N SER A 92 34.23 2.46 -24.25
CA SER A 92 33.04 3.31 -24.48
C SER A 92 32.20 3.54 -23.21
N GLY A 93 32.53 2.93 -22.10
CA GLY A 93 31.83 3.03 -20.82
C GLY A 93 31.38 1.70 -20.24
N LEU A 94 30.48 1.77 -19.26
CA LEU A 94 29.92 0.60 -18.60
C LEU A 94 28.87 -0.06 -19.49
N SER A 95 29.01 -1.35 -19.73
CA SER A 95 28.00 -2.21 -20.36
C SER A 95 27.42 -3.15 -19.32
N ILE A 96 26.10 -3.13 -19.14
CA ILE A 96 25.39 -4.02 -18.21
C ILE A 96 24.66 -5.07 -19.03
N THR A 97 24.88 -6.34 -18.71
CA THR A 97 24.11 -7.44 -19.27
C THR A 97 22.75 -7.50 -18.56
N PRO A 98 21.62 -7.40 -19.26
CA PRO A 98 20.33 -7.59 -18.62
C PRO A 98 20.27 -8.97 -17.98
N LEU A 99 19.81 -9.03 -16.72
CA LEU A 99 19.53 -10.31 -16.08
C LEU A 99 18.47 -11.06 -16.89
N ASP A 100 18.74 -12.31 -17.21
CA ASP A 100 17.72 -13.18 -17.78
C ASP A 100 16.56 -13.34 -16.79
N ALA A 101 15.34 -13.27 -17.29
CA ALA A 101 14.13 -13.51 -16.49
C ALA A 101 13.98 -15.00 -16.08
N ALA A 102 15.02 -15.80 -16.25
CA ALA A 102 15.03 -17.22 -15.95
C ALA A 102 15.02 -17.45 -14.42
N VAL A 103 14.01 -18.16 -13.96
CA VAL A 103 14.00 -18.68 -12.58
C VAL A 103 14.97 -19.86 -12.54
N PRO A 104 15.97 -19.88 -11.65
CA PRO A 104 16.87 -21.05 -11.51
C PRO A 104 16.06 -22.32 -11.22
N ASP A 105 16.45 -23.45 -11.79
CA ASP A 105 15.75 -24.74 -11.65
C ASP A 105 15.49 -25.11 -10.19
N ALA A 106 16.46 -24.88 -9.30
CA ALA A 106 16.30 -25.12 -7.87
C ALA A 106 15.20 -24.23 -7.23
N ALA A 107 15.08 -22.98 -7.67
CA ALA A 107 14.04 -22.08 -7.20
C ALA A 107 12.66 -22.49 -7.75
N GLN A 108 12.59 -22.91 -9.03
CA GLN A 108 11.35 -23.43 -9.61
C GLN A 108 10.87 -24.68 -8.89
N GLN A 109 11.77 -25.62 -8.62
CA GLN A 109 11.45 -26.83 -7.84
C GLN A 109 10.96 -26.50 -6.43
N LEU A 110 11.51 -25.48 -5.79
CA LEU A 110 11.05 -25.03 -4.47
C LEU A 110 9.66 -24.41 -4.55
N ILE A 111 9.40 -23.60 -5.57
CA ILE A 111 8.07 -23.01 -5.83
C ILE A 111 7.03 -24.12 -6.01
N ASP A 112 7.32 -25.10 -6.89
CA ASP A 112 6.39 -26.19 -7.20
C ASP A 112 6.11 -27.06 -5.96
N ARG A 113 7.17 -27.39 -5.18
CA ARG A 113 7.02 -28.14 -3.92
C ARG A 113 6.22 -27.37 -2.88
N SER A 114 6.47 -26.06 -2.75
CA SER A 114 5.73 -25.21 -1.80
C SER A 114 4.27 -25.06 -2.21
N ALA A 115 4.01 -24.85 -3.52
CA ALA A 115 2.66 -24.75 -4.06
C ALA A 115 1.86 -26.05 -3.86
N ALA A 116 2.53 -27.22 -4.02
CA ALA A 116 1.89 -28.53 -3.81
C ALA A 116 1.47 -28.79 -2.34
N LEU A 117 2.06 -28.06 -1.37
CA LEU A 117 1.68 -28.16 0.04
C LEU A 117 0.44 -27.33 0.38
N LEU A 118 0.07 -26.36 -0.47
CA LEU A 118 -1.06 -25.48 -0.23
C LEU A 118 -2.35 -26.08 -0.80
N PRO A 119 -3.47 -26.03 -0.06
CA PRO A 119 -4.75 -26.47 -0.58
C PRO A 119 -5.24 -25.52 -1.68
N HIS A 120 -5.88 -26.07 -2.70
CA HIS A 120 -6.59 -25.28 -3.69
C HIS A 120 -7.91 -24.77 -3.08
N VAL A 121 -7.91 -23.50 -2.67
CA VAL A 121 -9.07 -22.84 -2.07
C VAL A 121 -9.66 -21.84 -3.05
N LYS A 122 -10.97 -21.86 -3.23
CA LYS A 122 -11.68 -20.86 -4.03
C LYS A 122 -11.79 -19.55 -3.25
N ILE A 123 -11.69 -18.41 -3.96
CA ILE A 123 -11.77 -17.08 -3.32
C ILE A 123 -13.02 -16.91 -2.44
N PRO A 124 -14.25 -17.34 -2.86
CA PRO A 124 -15.42 -17.24 -1.99
C PRO A 124 -15.29 -18.05 -0.68
N GLU A 125 -14.69 -19.22 -0.75
CA GLU A 125 -14.47 -20.07 0.43
C GLU A 125 -13.45 -19.43 1.37
N LEU A 126 -12.36 -18.87 0.81
CA LEU A 126 -11.35 -18.12 1.56
C LEU A 126 -11.96 -16.90 2.27
N LEU A 127 -12.77 -16.10 1.58
CA LEU A 127 -13.45 -14.95 2.18
C LEU A 127 -14.35 -15.35 3.36
N MET A 128 -15.10 -16.43 3.20
CA MET A 128 -15.97 -16.96 4.26
C MET A 128 -15.17 -17.48 5.45
N GLU A 129 -14.05 -18.12 5.19
CA GLU A 129 -13.18 -18.67 6.24
C GLU A 129 -12.50 -17.56 7.01
N VAL A 130 -11.94 -16.57 6.32
CA VAL A 130 -11.34 -15.38 6.95
C VAL A 130 -12.37 -14.58 7.75
N ASP A 131 -13.63 -14.48 7.28
CA ASP A 131 -14.69 -13.85 8.08
C ASP A 131 -15.02 -14.67 9.35
N ARG A 132 -14.96 -15.98 9.32
CA ARG A 132 -15.13 -16.79 10.55
C ARG A 132 -14.05 -16.52 11.57
N TRP A 133 -12.81 -16.27 11.14
CA TRP A 133 -11.68 -15.99 12.05
C TRP A 133 -11.70 -14.58 12.59
N THR A 134 -12.05 -13.59 11.76
CA THR A 134 -11.87 -12.16 12.06
C THR A 134 -13.18 -11.43 12.31
N ASN A 135 -14.28 -11.95 11.78
CA ASN A 135 -15.59 -11.27 11.74
C ASN A 135 -15.52 -9.88 11.11
N PHE A 136 -14.65 -9.70 10.08
CA PHE A 136 -14.44 -8.41 9.44
C PHE A 136 -15.71 -7.87 8.78
N THR A 137 -16.65 -8.74 8.37
CA THR A 137 -17.92 -8.32 7.78
C THR A 137 -18.79 -7.48 8.71
N ARG A 138 -18.56 -7.50 10.03
CA ARG A 138 -19.28 -6.67 11.02
C ARG A 138 -19.13 -5.17 10.78
N HIS A 139 -18.07 -4.77 10.10
CA HIS A 139 -17.78 -3.37 9.82
C HIS A 139 -18.62 -2.79 8.67
N PHE A 140 -19.23 -3.66 7.84
CA PHE A 140 -20.11 -3.24 6.76
C PHE A 140 -21.51 -2.96 7.28
N THR A 141 -21.67 -1.78 7.89
CA THR A 141 -22.90 -1.36 8.54
C THR A 141 -23.75 -0.50 7.63
N HIS A 142 -25.08 -0.61 7.79
CA HIS A 142 -26.04 0.20 7.04
C HIS A 142 -25.86 1.69 7.33
N LEU A 143 -25.81 2.51 6.29
CA LEU A 143 -25.45 3.94 6.37
C LEU A 143 -26.33 4.76 7.33
N LYS A 144 -27.62 4.44 7.41
CA LYS A 144 -28.57 5.18 8.26
C LYS A 144 -28.79 4.56 9.65
N THR A 145 -28.87 3.23 9.73
CA THR A 145 -29.26 2.55 10.98
C THR A 145 -28.06 2.04 11.78
N GLY A 146 -26.89 1.88 11.13
CA GLY A 146 -25.73 1.27 11.75
C GLY A 146 -25.81 -0.26 11.89
N ASP A 147 -26.89 -0.88 11.40
CA ASP A 147 -27.05 -2.35 11.50
C ASP A 147 -26.07 -3.07 10.57
N VAL A 148 -25.57 -4.18 11.03
CA VAL A 148 -24.72 -5.10 10.23
C VAL A 148 -25.53 -5.74 9.12
N ALA A 149 -24.87 -6.01 8.01
CA ALA A 149 -25.50 -6.75 6.91
C ALA A 149 -25.95 -8.16 7.38
N LYS A 150 -27.25 -8.46 7.23
CA LYS A 150 -27.83 -9.73 7.70
C LYS A 150 -27.40 -10.92 6.86
N ASP A 151 -27.26 -10.72 5.55
CA ASP A 151 -26.82 -11.74 4.61
C ASP A 151 -25.34 -11.57 4.30
N LYS A 152 -24.51 -12.31 5.04
CA LYS A 152 -23.06 -12.30 4.86
C LYS A 152 -22.63 -12.83 3.50
N THR A 153 -23.32 -13.82 2.97
CA THR A 153 -23.00 -14.40 1.66
C THR A 153 -23.23 -13.38 0.57
N LEU A 154 -24.35 -12.67 0.61
CA LEU A 154 -24.65 -11.61 -0.34
C LEU A 154 -23.63 -10.45 -0.22
N LEU A 155 -23.22 -10.08 1.00
CA LEU A 155 -22.20 -9.08 1.24
C LEU A 155 -20.85 -9.48 0.63
N LEU A 156 -20.38 -10.69 0.92
CA LEU A 156 -19.11 -11.20 0.39
C LEU A 156 -19.15 -11.34 -1.14
N THR A 157 -20.30 -11.72 -1.70
CA THR A 157 -20.51 -11.75 -3.16
C THR A 157 -20.39 -10.34 -3.77
N THR A 158 -20.93 -9.33 -3.09
CA THR A 158 -20.83 -7.94 -3.55
C THR A 158 -19.40 -7.43 -3.47
N ILE A 159 -18.71 -7.69 -2.35
CA ILE A 159 -17.28 -7.34 -2.18
C ILE A 159 -16.43 -8.04 -3.25
N LEU A 160 -16.71 -9.31 -3.54
CA LEU A 160 -16.00 -10.05 -4.57
C LEU A 160 -16.22 -9.44 -5.97
N ALA A 161 -17.45 -9.02 -6.29
CA ALA A 161 -17.76 -8.36 -7.56
C ALA A 161 -16.93 -7.10 -7.78
N ASP A 162 -16.72 -6.31 -6.71
CA ASP A 162 -15.87 -5.13 -6.72
C ASP A 162 -14.39 -5.53 -6.83
N GLY A 163 -13.93 -6.45 -6.01
CA GLY A 163 -12.53 -6.85 -5.91
C GLY A 163 -11.95 -7.48 -7.19
N ILE A 164 -12.75 -8.19 -7.96
CA ILE A 164 -12.35 -8.79 -9.25
C ILE A 164 -12.75 -7.92 -10.45
N ASN A 165 -13.30 -6.74 -10.22
CA ASN A 165 -13.79 -5.82 -11.25
C ASN A 165 -14.78 -6.47 -12.24
N LEU A 166 -15.58 -7.41 -11.78
CA LEU A 166 -16.60 -8.10 -12.60
C LEU A 166 -17.83 -7.22 -12.83
N GLY A 167 -18.17 -6.41 -11.85
CA GLY A 167 -19.39 -5.62 -11.80
C GLY A 167 -20.64 -6.41 -11.37
N LEU A 168 -21.61 -5.70 -10.84
CA LEU A 168 -22.79 -6.32 -10.20
C LEU A 168 -23.70 -7.07 -11.18
N SER A 169 -23.83 -6.60 -12.43
CA SER A 169 -24.67 -7.24 -13.44
C SER A 169 -24.19 -8.66 -13.75
N LYS A 170 -22.89 -8.76 -14.10
CA LYS A 170 -22.29 -10.07 -14.40
C LYS A 170 -22.20 -10.98 -13.18
N MET A 171 -21.98 -10.39 -11.99
CA MET A 171 -22.00 -11.17 -10.75
C MET A 171 -23.39 -11.76 -10.50
N ALA A 172 -24.48 -11.01 -10.71
CA ALA A 172 -25.85 -11.49 -10.57
C ALA A 172 -26.19 -12.62 -11.57
N GLU A 173 -25.68 -12.53 -12.81
CA GLU A 173 -25.82 -13.56 -13.82
C GLU A 173 -25.07 -14.86 -13.45
N SER A 174 -23.91 -14.72 -12.79
CA SER A 174 -23.04 -15.85 -12.43
C SER A 174 -23.44 -16.55 -11.12
N CYS A 175 -24.27 -15.91 -10.28
CA CYS A 175 -24.64 -16.41 -8.96
C CYS A 175 -26.13 -16.75 -8.89
N PRO A 176 -26.54 -18.03 -8.99
CA PRO A 176 -27.94 -18.43 -8.85
C PRO A 176 -28.55 -17.93 -7.53
N GLY A 177 -29.79 -17.42 -7.61
CA GLY A 177 -30.52 -16.89 -6.44
C GLY A 177 -30.15 -15.44 -6.04
N THR A 178 -29.18 -14.85 -6.71
CA THR A 178 -28.78 -13.44 -6.53
C THR A 178 -29.34 -12.59 -7.67
N THR A 179 -29.75 -11.36 -7.35
CA THR A 179 -30.23 -10.40 -8.36
C THR A 179 -29.42 -9.10 -8.29
N TYR A 180 -29.33 -8.40 -9.43
CA TYR A 180 -28.69 -7.09 -9.49
C TYR A 180 -29.25 -6.12 -8.42
N CYS A 181 -30.58 -6.09 -8.23
CA CYS A 181 -31.21 -5.20 -7.26
C CYS A 181 -30.73 -5.48 -5.82
N LYS A 182 -30.56 -6.76 -5.44
CA LYS A 182 -30.05 -7.11 -4.10
C LYS A 182 -28.61 -6.65 -3.90
N LEU A 183 -27.74 -6.93 -4.89
CA LEU A 183 -26.33 -6.52 -4.85
C LEU A 183 -26.19 -5.00 -4.83
N SER A 184 -26.89 -4.31 -5.72
CA SER A 184 -26.85 -2.85 -5.83
C SER A 184 -27.38 -2.16 -4.55
N TRP A 185 -28.45 -2.71 -3.96
CA TRP A 185 -28.96 -2.20 -2.68
C TRP A 185 -27.92 -2.36 -1.58
N LEU A 186 -27.29 -3.52 -1.48
CA LEU A 186 -26.30 -3.80 -0.45
C LEU A 186 -25.05 -2.93 -0.64
N GLN A 187 -24.58 -2.78 -1.88
CA GLN A 187 -23.46 -1.89 -2.20
C GLN A 187 -23.77 -0.45 -1.79
N ALA A 188 -24.94 0.08 -2.15
CA ALA A 188 -25.31 1.45 -1.87
C ALA A 188 -25.45 1.77 -0.36
N TRP A 189 -25.85 0.79 0.45
CA TRP A 189 -26.17 1.04 1.85
C TRP A 189 -25.10 0.54 2.84
N HIS A 190 -24.28 -0.43 2.48
CA HIS A 190 -23.33 -1.06 3.39
C HIS A 190 -21.88 -0.90 2.99
N ILE A 191 -21.59 -0.68 1.70
CA ILE A 191 -20.22 -0.63 1.19
C ILE A 191 -19.83 0.84 0.93
N ARG A 192 -18.75 1.29 1.57
CA ARG A 192 -18.18 2.63 1.45
C ARG A 192 -16.74 2.62 1.99
N ASP A 193 -15.97 3.66 1.70
CA ASP A 193 -14.54 3.74 2.06
C ASP A 193 -14.28 3.50 3.55
N GLU A 194 -15.12 4.07 4.42
CA GLU A 194 -14.96 3.91 5.87
C GLU A 194 -15.18 2.46 6.32
N THR A 195 -16.13 1.75 5.69
CA THR A 195 -16.41 0.35 6.03
C THR A 195 -15.32 -0.58 5.50
N TYR A 196 -14.77 -0.30 4.33
CA TYR A 196 -13.58 -1.00 3.83
C TYR A 196 -12.37 -0.76 4.71
N SER A 197 -12.11 0.48 5.11
CA SER A 197 -10.97 0.83 5.98
C SER A 197 -11.06 0.13 7.33
N ALA A 198 -12.25 0.12 7.94
CA ALA A 198 -12.46 -0.56 9.22
C ALA A 198 -12.31 -2.10 9.09
N ALA A 199 -12.83 -2.69 8.02
CA ALA A 199 -12.68 -4.11 7.75
C ALA A 199 -11.21 -4.49 7.47
N LEU A 200 -10.49 -3.67 6.69
CA LEU A 200 -9.07 -3.85 6.42
C LEU A 200 -8.24 -3.80 7.71
N ALA A 201 -8.51 -2.82 8.58
CA ALA A 201 -7.84 -2.73 9.88
C ALA A 201 -8.03 -3.98 10.73
N GLU A 202 -9.21 -4.60 10.71
CA GLU A 202 -9.46 -5.88 11.41
C GLU A 202 -8.59 -7.01 10.85
N LEU A 203 -8.52 -7.12 9.52
CA LEU A 203 -7.70 -8.13 8.84
C LEU A 203 -6.21 -7.94 9.11
N VAL A 204 -5.72 -6.72 9.01
CA VAL A 204 -4.31 -6.37 9.28
C VAL A 204 -3.95 -6.67 10.73
N ASN A 205 -4.81 -6.30 11.67
CA ASN A 205 -4.60 -6.59 13.09
C ASN A 205 -4.65 -8.10 13.40
N ALA A 206 -5.47 -8.87 12.69
CA ALA A 206 -5.49 -10.31 12.82
C ALA A 206 -4.20 -10.94 12.29
N GLN A 207 -3.70 -10.46 11.14
CA GLN A 207 -2.43 -10.90 10.56
C GLN A 207 -1.25 -10.54 11.47
N TYR A 208 -1.20 -9.32 12.00
CA TYR A 208 -0.15 -8.88 12.93
C TYR A 208 -0.03 -9.79 14.15
N ARG A 209 -1.17 -10.26 14.68
CA ARG A 209 -1.22 -11.18 15.83
C ARG A 209 -0.90 -12.63 15.47
N HIS A 210 -0.87 -12.97 14.19
CA HIS A 210 -0.62 -14.34 13.75
C HIS A 210 0.87 -14.68 13.87
N THR A 211 1.21 -15.74 14.55
CA THR A 211 2.60 -16.13 14.83
C THR A 211 3.44 -16.32 13.57
N PHE A 212 2.85 -16.80 12.47
CA PHE A 212 3.54 -16.98 11.21
C PHE A 212 3.94 -15.64 10.57
N ALA A 213 3.18 -14.57 10.79
CA ALA A 213 3.49 -13.25 10.23
C ALA A 213 4.83 -12.69 10.75
N SER A 214 5.23 -13.05 11.97
CA SER A 214 6.51 -12.64 12.57
C SER A 214 7.76 -13.17 11.84
N HIS A 215 7.61 -14.19 10.98
CA HIS A 215 8.70 -14.66 10.12
C HIS A 215 9.05 -13.68 8.98
N TRP A 216 8.14 -12.77 8.64
CA TRP A 216 8.33 -11.78 7.58
C TRP A 216 8.86 -10.45 8.11
N GLY A 217 8.43 -10.06 9.32
CA GLY A 217 8.79 -8.82 9.96
C GLY A 217 8.11 -8.67 11.32
N ASP A 218 8.50 -7.66 12.06
CA ASP A 218 7.96 -7.36 13.38
C ASP A 218 6.86 -6.27 13.37
N GLY A 219 6.51 -5.77 12.18
CA GLY A 219 5.50 -4.73 12.00
C GLY A 219 6.02 -3.30 12.25
N THR A 220 7.32 -3.10 12.39
CA THR A 220 7.90 -1.77 12.68
C THR A 220 8.28 -0.99 11.43
N THR A 221 8.37 -1.66 10.28
CA THR A 221 8.72 -1.06 9.01
C THR A 221 7.60 -1.19 8.00
N SER A 222 7.51 -0.22 7.10
CA SER A 222 6.57 -0.28 5.98
C SER A 222 7.20 0.25 4.71
N SER A 223 6.70 -0.24 3.58
CA SER A 223 6.97 0.32 2.26
C SER A 223 5.73 1.03 1.73
N SER A 224 5.97 2.09 0.96
CA SER A 224 4.89 2.87 0.37
C SER A 224 5.19 3.13 -1.09
N ASP A 225 4.23 2.90 -1.96
CA ASP A 225 4.39 3.14 -3.39
C ASP A 225 3.08 3.54 -4.06
N GLY A 226 3.21 4.30 -5.14
CA GLY A 226 2.12 4.78 -5.96
C GLY A 226 1.97 4.00 -7.26
N GLN A 227 0.88 3.28 -7.42
CA GLN A 227 0.54 2.59 -8.66
C GLN A 227 -0.46 3.41 -9.47
N ARG A 228 -0.09 3.75 -10.71
CA ARG A 228 -0.96 4.49 -11.61
C ARG A 228 -1.85 3.56 -12.43
N PHE A 229 -3.13 3.95 -12.53
CA PHE A 229 -4.10 3.34 -13.43
C PHE A 229 -4.66 4.39 -14.38
N ARG A 230 -4.76 4.04 -15.65
CA ARG A 230 -5.47 4.86 -16.65
C ARG A 230 -6.96 4.83 -16.33
N ALA A 231 -7.62 5.98 -16.39
CA ALA A 231 -9.06 6.08 -16.23
C ALA A 231 -9.66 6.73 -17.45
N GLY A 232 -10.49 5.99 -18.17
CA GLY A 232 -11.29 6.52 -19.26
C GLY A 232 -12.56 7.14 -18.71
N GLY A 233 -12.65 8.45 -18.66
CA GLY A 233 -13.87 9.16 -18.29
C GLY A 233 -13.76 10.09 -17.10
N LYS A 234 -14.86 10.79 -16.83
CA LYS A 234 -14.99 11.78 -15.75
C LYS A 234 -15.25 11.09 -14.41
N ALA A 235 -14.25 10.50 -13.84
CA ALA A 235 -14.37 9.99 -12.47
C ALA A 235 -13.78 10.99 -11.47
N GLU A 236 -14.24 10.96 -10.23
CA GLU A 236 -13.71 11.77 -9.15
C GLU A 236 -12.19 11.55 -9.03
N SER A 237 -11.43 12.62 -8.81
CA SER A 237 -9.97 12.61 -8.78
C SER A 237 -9.28 12.23 -10.10
N THR A 238 -10.01 12.16 -11.21
CA THR A 238 -9.42 12.08 -12.55
C THR A 238 -8.92 13.48 -12.88
N GLY A 239 -7.65 13.64 -12.92
CA GLY A 239 -7.09 14.96 -13.14
C GLY A 239 -5.89 14.90 -14.04
N HIS A 240 -5.16 15.88 -13.99
CA HIS A 240 -4.17 16.43 -14.87
C HIS A 240 -3.09 15.48 -15.35
N ILE A 241 -2.52 15.88 -16.46
CA ILE A 241 -1.33 15.32 -17.10
C ILE A 241 -0.17 15.30 -16.12
N ASN A 242 0.44 14.14 -15.92
CA ASN A 242 1.69 14.03 -15.21
C ASN A 242 2.83 13.89 -16.22
N PRO A 243 3.84 14.77 -16.20
CA PRO A 243 4.98 14.70 -17.12
C PRO A 243 5.72 13.36 -17.11
N LYS A 244 5.72 12.66 -15.96
CA LYS A 244 6.37 11.35 -15.79
C LYS A 244 5.58 10.23 -16.47
N TYR A 245 4.24 10.33 -16.48
CA TYR A 245 3.36 9.25 -16.93
C TYR A 245 2.62 9.55 -18.24
N GLY A 246 2.84 10.74 -18.84
CA GLY A 246 2.22 11.15 -20.09
C GLY A 246 0.90 11.90 -19.95
N ALA A 247 0.25 12.17 -21.09
CA ALA A 247 -0.90 13.07 -21.21
C ALA A 247 -2.26 12.41 -20.91
N GLU A 248 -2.29 11.12 -20.57
CA GLU A 248 -3.55 10.41 -20.40
C GLU A 248 -4.08 10.55 -18.97
N PRO A 249 -5.39 10.80 -18.82
CA PRO A 249 -6.00 10.89 -17.50
C PRO A 249 -5.88 9.57 -16.76
N GLY A 250 -5.70 9.67 -15.43
CA GLY A 250 -5.52 8.51 -14.59
C GLY A 250 -5.69 8.83 -13.10
N ARG A 251 -5.50 7.81 -12.29
CA ARG A 251 -5.45 7.88 -10.84
C ARG A 251 -4.23 7.17 -10.34
N THR A 252 -3.69 7.63 -9.23
CA THR A 252 -2.64 6.92 -8.51
C THR A 252 -3.24 6.35 -7.24
N PHE A 253 -3.03 5.07 -7.02
CA PHE A 253 -3.33 4.41 -5.75
C PHE A 253 -2.02 4.36 -4.97
N TYR A 254 -1.95 5.10 -3.89
CA TYR A 254 -0.81 5.11 -3.00
C TYR A 254 -1.09 4.15 -1.85
N THR A 255 -0.30 3.10 -1.75
CA THR A 255 -0.52 2.00 -0.83
C THR A 255 0.63 1.87 0.15
N HIS A 256 0.32 1.68 1.42
CA HIS A 256 1.26 1.37 2.48
C HIS A 256 1.16 -0.11 2.82
N ILE A 257 2.29 -0.79 2.83
CA ILE A 257 2.38 -2.23 3.09
C ILE A 257 3.39 -2.44 4.23
N SER A 258 3.00 -3.15 5.28
CA SER A 258 3.91 -3.51 6.36
C SER A 258 4.94 -4.55 5.91
N ASP A 259 6.03 -4.71 6.67
CA ASP A 259 7.03 -5.76 6.49
C ASP A 259 6.46 -7.18 6.63
N GLN A 260 5.26 -7.30 7.18
CA GLN A 260 4.48 -8.55 7.23
C GLN A 260 3.60 -8.77 5.99
N TYR A 261 3.84 -8.04 4.90
CA TYR A 261 3.05 -8.08 3.65
C TYR A 261 1.56 -7.74 3.82
N ALA A 262 1.21 -6.98 4.84
CA ALA A 262 -0.15 -6.51 5.04
C ALA A 262 -0.34 -5.09 4.47
N PRO A 263 -1.15 -4.89 3.42
CA PRO A 263 -1.55 -3.56 2.99
C PRO A 263 -2.51 -2.97 4.04
N PHE A 264 -2.06 -1.96 4.77
CA PHE A 264 -2.85 -1.39 5.87
C PHE A 264 -3.50 -0.04 5.55
N SER A 265 -3.05 0.62 4.48
CA SER A 265 -3.65 1.87 4.01
C SER A 265 -3.52 1.97 2.49
N SER A 266 -4.58 2.43 1.85
CA SER A 266 -4.56 2.77 0.43
C SER A 266 -5.32 4.07 0.21
N LYS A 267 -4.74 4.98 -0.56
CA LYS A 267 -5.30 6.30 -0.84
C LYS A 267 -5.31 6.56 -2.34
N VAL A 268 -6.44 7.05 -2.83
CA VAL A 268 -6.55 7.49 -4.23
C VAL A 268 -6.10 8.94 -4.30
N VAL A 269 -5.03 9.18 -5.04
CA VAL A 269 -4.46 10.51 -5.24
C VAL A 269 -4.57 10.94 -6.71
N ASN A 270 -4.60 12.25 -6.91
CA ASN A 270 -4.61 12.82 -8.25
C ASN A 270 -3.27 12.51 -8.94
N VAL A 271 -3.32 12.09 -10.19
CA VAL A 271 -2.14 11.75 -10.99
C VAL A 271 -1.16 12.91 -11.18
N GLY A 272 -1.62 14.16 -11.07
CA GLY A 272 -0.80 15.36 -11.18
C GLY A 272 0.02 15.71 -9.94
N ILE A 273 -0.24 15.03 -8.80
CA ILE A 273 0.42 15.29 -7.52
C ILE A 273 1.49 14.23 -7.29
N ARG A 274 2.62 14.62 -6.70
CA ARG A 274 3.65 13.68 -6.28
C ARG A 274 3.13 12.80 -5.14
N ASP A 275 3.20 11.51 -5.30
CA ASP A 275 2.81 10.51 -4.32
C ASP A 275 3.67 10.54 -3.04
N ALA A 276 4.94 10.94 -3.14
CA ALA A 276 5.84 11.05 -2.00
C ALA A 276 5.33 11.97 -0.87
N THR A 277 4.44 12.93 -1.17
CA THR A 277 3.84 13.80 -0.15
C THR A 277 2.86 13.06 0.78
N TYR A 278 2.42 11.87 0.37
CA TYR A 278 1.47 11.05 1.14
C TYR A 278 2.14 9.95 1.97
N VAL A 279 3.48 9.91 2.00
CA VAL A 279 4.21 8.90 2.78
C VAL A 279 3.85 8.95 4.28
N LEU A 280 3.60 10.14 4.80
CA LEU A 280 3.24 10.34 6.20
C LEU A 280 1.78 9.96 6.53
N ASP A 281 0.94 9.76 5.54
CA ASP A 281 -0.44 9.29 5.77
C ASP A 281 -0.49 7.83 6.27
N GLY A 282 0.61 7.11 6.15
CA GLY A 282 0.76 5.73 6.61
C GLY A 282 1.37 5.58 8.02
N LEU A 283 1.71 6.70 8.64
CA LEU A 283 2.16 6.76 10.03
C LEU A 283 0.99 7.00 10.97
#